data_72a460e77168e0e344e3ce7d67467254
#
_entry.id   72a460e77168e0e344e3ce7d67467254
#
_cell.length_a   1.000
_cell.length_b   1.000
_cell.length_c   1.000
_cell.angle_alpha   90.00
_cell.angle_beta   90.00
_cell.angle_gamma   90.00
#
_symmetry.space_group_name_H-M   'P 1'
#
loop_
_entity.id
_entity.type
_entity.pdbx_description
1 polymer ?
#
loop_
_entity_poly.entity_id
_entity_poly.type
_entity_poly.pdbx_seq_one_letter_code
_entity_poly.pdbx_strand_id
1 'polypeptide(L)'
;MSQFLADLRAKNPLVHCITNYVAMNISANVVLAAGASPAMIHTPEETADFAKIVGALTVNIGTLSPSWVKGMKLAAEAANEAAVPWVFDPVAHFATPYRAQAAQELLALNPTILRGNASEIMGLGGQASEAKGVDATDPVEAAEAGAMMLAKKYGSVVVITGETDFVTDGSRVARVSGGSEIMPMITALGCSLTCLMGGFAAIAPPMEAAATALALFAEAGVQAEKQATGPGSFQPHFLDALHNTTPETLEKAGRITWQ
;
A
#
# COMPACT_ATOMS: atom_id res chain seq x y z
N MET A 1 -8.71 -5.56 14.87
CA MET A 1 -8.01 -4.34 14.36
C MET A 1 -7.17 -3.67 15.43
N SER A 2 -7.78 -3.33 16.56
CA SER A 2 -7.08 -2.68 17.68
C SER A 2 -5.81 -3.42 18.08
N GLN A 3 -5.87 -4.75 18.18
CA GLN A 3 -4.72 -5.58 18.51
C GLN A 3 -3.57 -5.43 17.50
N PHE A 4 -3.86 -5.35 16.18
CA PHE A 4 -2.79 -5.22 15.18
C PHE A 4 -2.08 -3.87 15.25
N LEU A 5 -2.79 -2.77 15.59
CA LEU A 5 -2.13 -1.48 15.82
C LEU A 5 -1.25 -1.52 17.09
N ALA A 6 -1.73 -2.15 18.15
CA ALA A 6 -0.94 -2.35 19.36
C ALA A 6 0.31 -3.20 19.07
N ASP A 7 0.15 -4.29 18.33
CA ASP A 7 1.26 -5.19 17.94
C ASP A 7 2.28 -4.49 17.03
N LEU A 8 1.82 -3.66 16.06
CA LEU A 8 2.70 -2.87 15.21
C LEU A 8 3.63 -2.00 16.04
N ARG A 9 3.08 -1.26 17.00
CA ARG A 9 3.83 -0.37 17.88
C ARG A 9 4.74 -1.10 18.85
N ALA A 10 4.28 -2.23 19.38
CA ALA A 10 5.06 -3.04 20.31
C ALA A 10 6.25 -3.74 19.62
N LYS A 11 6.04 -4.25 18.40
CA LYS A 11 7.06 -4.98 17.65
C LYS A 11 7.98 -4.07 16.84
N ASN A 12 7.51 -2.88 16.47
CA ASN A 12 8.24 -1.90 15.65
C ASN A 12 8.98 -2.55 14.46
N PRO A 13 8.26 -3.25 13.56
CA PRO A 13 8.88 -4.03 12.50
C PRO A 13 9.67 -3.16 11.53
N LEU A 14 10.82 -3.68 11.06
CA LEU A 14 11.60 -3.06 9.99
C LEU A 14 10.91 -3.34 8.65
N VAL A 15 10.62 -2.27 7.90
CA VAL A 15 9.98 -2.32 6.58
C VAL A 15 10.97 -1.85 5.51
N HIS A 16 11.29 -2.72 4.57
CA HIS A 16 12.11 -2.37 3.41
C HIS A 16 11.23 -1.68 2.36
N CYS A 17 11.45 -0.39 2.13
CA CYS A 17 10.62 0.42 1.24
C CYS A 17 11.39 0.77 -0.05
N ILE A 18 11.23 -0.02 -1.11
CA ILE A 18 11.66 0.38 -2.46
C ILE A 18 10.49 1.15 -3.09
N THR A 19 10.36 2.41 -2.69
CA THR A 19 9.30 3.31 -3.16
C THR A 19 9.79 4.13 -4.37
N ASN A 20 9.38 5.37 -4.51
CA ASN A 20 9.79 6.25 -5.60
C ASN A 20 10.34 7.58 -5.05
N TYR A 21 11.05 8.35 -5.88
CA TYR A 21 11.71 9.58 -5.45
C TYR A 21 10.77 10.60 -4.80
N VAL A 22 9.53 10.69 -5.28
CA VAL A 22 8.53 11.64 -4.76
C VAL A 22 8.01 11.20 -3.40
N ALA A 23 7.94 9.88 -3.17
CA ALA A 23 7.30 9.29 -2.00
C ALA A 23 8.25 9.03 -0.81
N MET A 24 9.58 9.02 -1.00
CA MET A 24 10.53 8.57 0.03
C MET A 24 10.31 9.25 1.39
N ASN A 25 10.25 10.58 1.41
CA ASN A 25 10.12 11.33 2.67
C ASN A 25 8.78 11.06 3.37
N ILE A 26 7.67 11.21 2.64
CA ILE A 26 6.34 11.02 3.24
C ILE A 26 6.12 9.57 3.67
N SER A 27 6.59 8.59 2.90
CA SER A 27 6.48 7.17 3.25
C SER A 27 7.26 6.84 4.53
N ALA A 28 8.48 7.36 4.67
CA ALA A 28 9.25 7.19 5.90
C ALA A 28 8.53 7.79 7.11
N ASN A 29 8.02 9.01 6.99
CA ASN A 29 7.31 9.68 8.08
C ASN A 29 6.00 8.97 8.46
N VAL A 30 5.24 8.47 7.48
CA VAL A 30 4.01 7.70 7.71
C VAL A 30 4.29 6.40 8.47
N VAL A 31 5.32 5.65 8.06
CA VAL A 31 5.72 4.40 8.72
C VAL A 31 6.19 4.66 10.15
N LEU A 32 7.02 5.71 10.35
CA LEU A 32 7.48 6.12 11.69
C LEU A 32 6.33 6.59 12.59
N ALA A 33 5.44 7.45 12.08
CA ALA A 33 4.30 7.95 12.85
C ALA A 33 3.36 6.82 13.27
N ALA A 34 3.17 5.80 12.45
CA ALA A 34 2.35 4.63 12.78
C ALA A 34 3.00 3.71 13.82
N GLY A 35 4.34 3.72 13.96
CA GLY A 35 5.08 2.93 14.94
C GLY A 35 5.87 1.76 14.34
N ALA A 36 6.27 1.84 13.06
CA ALA A 36 7.19 0.89 12.42
C ALA A 36 8.47 1.60 11.98
N SER A 37 9.49 0.87 11.55
CA SER A 37 10.81 1.38 11.15
C SER A 37 11.01 1.26 9.63
N PRO A 38 11.10 2.36 8.85
CA PRO A 38 11.33 2.30 7.41
C PRO A 38 12.81 2.22 7.05
N ALA A 39 13.13 1.51 5.95
CA ALA A 39 14.44 1.55 5.31
C ALA A 39 14.28 1.75 3.80
N MET A 40 14.86 2.83 3.25
CA MET A 40 14.73 3.25 1.85
C MET A 40 15.88 2.75 0.98
N ILE A 41 16.16 1.43 1.03
CA ILE A 41 17.26 0.79 0.30
C ILE A 41 16.74 0.34 -1.07
N HIS A 42 17.45 0.68 -2.16
CA HIS A 42 16.97 0.41 -3.53
C HIS A 42 18.07 0.01 -4.52
N THR A 43 19.34 0.01 -4.09
CA THR A 43 20.44 -0.37 -4.99
C THR A 43 20.52 -1.89 -5.16
N PRO A 44 20.71 -2.41 -6.41
CA PRO A 44 20.77 -3.85 -6.67
C PRO A 44 21.83 -4.61 -5.90
N GLU A 45 22.87 -3.91 -5.44
CA GLU A 45 24.02 -4.48 -4.73
C GLU A 45 23.68 -4.97 -3.32
N GLU A 46 22.61 -4.46 -2.70
CA GLU A 46 22.26 -4.78 -1.31
C GLU A 46 20.79 -5.18 -1.09
N THR A 47 19.90 -4.91 -2.07
CA THR A 47 18.44 -5.12 -1.86
C THR A 47 18.08 -6.57 -1.55
N ALA A 48 18.77 -7.54 -2.16
CA ALA A 48 18.50 -8.97 -1.92
C ALA A 48 18.86 -9.40 -0.49
N ASP A 49 20.02 -8.97 -0.01
CA ASP A 49 20.46 -9.29 1.35
C ASP A 49 19.58 -8.59 2.40
N PHE A 50 19.26 -7.33 2.13
CA PHE A 50 18.42 -6.56 3.05
C PHE A 50 16.98 -7.09 3.11
N ALA A 51 16.41 -7.54 1.99
CA ALA A 51 15.06 -8.09 1.95
C ALA A 51 14.88 -9.35 2.82
N LYS A 52 15.97 -10.08 3.12
CA LYS A 52 15.92 -11.30 3.96
C LYS A 52 15.88 -11.04 5.47
N ILE A 53 16.24 -9.83 5.91
CA ILE A 53 16.35 -9.50 7.35
C ILE A 53 15.26 -8.57 7.85
N VAL A 54 14.30 -8.21 7.00
CA VAL A 54 13.19 -7.30 7.34
C VAL A 54 11.89 -8.04 7.66
N GLY A 55 10.96 -7.35 8.31
CA GLY A 55 9.63 -7.89 8.58
C GLY A 55 8.72 -7.91 7.34
N ALA A 56 8.91 -6.95 6.42
CA ALA A 56 8.20 -6.88 5.15
C ALA A 56 8.96 -6.05 4.12
N LEU A 57 8.69 -6.31 2.83
CA LEU A 57 9.16 -5.51 1.70
C LEU A 57 7.97 -4.79 1.06
N THR A 58 8.19 -3.56 0.58
CA THR A 58 7.24 -2.84 -0.28
C THR A 58 7.92 -2.38 -1.56
N VAL A 59 7.25 -2.56 -2.69
CA VAL A 59 7.75 -2.22 -4.03
C VAL A 59 6.75 -1.32 -4.74
N ASN A 60 7.21 -0.15 -5.19
CA ASN A 60 6.39 0.85 -5.88
C ASN A 60 7.11 1.36 -7.12
N ILE A 61 6.45 1.29 -8.27
CA ILE A 61 7.03 1.62 -9.57
C ILE A 61 6.82 3.08 -10.01
N GLY A 62 6.60 4.02 -9.10
CA GLY A 62 6.26 5.42 -9.43
C GLY A 62 7.30 6.14 -10.28
N THR A 63 8.58 6.02 -9.96
CA THR A 63 9.69 6.62 -10.75
C THR A 63 10.73 5.56 -11.12
N LEU A 64 10.48 4.86 -12.24
CA LEU A 64 11.33 3.74 -12.66
C LEU A 64 12.65 4.17 -13.28
N SER A 65 13.70 3.36 -13.03
CA SER A 65 14.92 3.27 -13.81
C SER A 65 15.33 1.81 -13.96
N PRO A 66 16.19 1.45 -14.93
CA PRO A 66 16.64 0.05 -15.08
C PRO A 66 17.31 -0.51 -13.81
N SER A 67 18.09 0.31 -13.11
CA SER A 67 18.73 -0.07 -11.83
C SER A 67 17.69 -0.34 -10.75
N TRP A 68 16.66 0.51 -10.62
CA TRP A 68 15.60 0.32 -9.64
C TRP A 68 14.77 -0.93 -9.92
N VAL A 69 14.38 -1.16 -11.18
CA VAL A 69 13.66 -2.39 -11.56
C VAL A 69 14.47 -3.64 -11.23
N LYS A 70 15.79 -3.62 -11.50
CA LYS A 70 16.68 -4.71 -11.13
C LYS A 70 16.70 -4.92 -9.60
N GLY A 71 16.86 -3.84 -8.81
CA GLY A 71 16.84 -3.91 -7.36
C GLY A 71 15.51 -4.43 -6.80
N MET A 72 14.37 -3.95 -7.34
CA MET A 72 13.03 -4.42 -6.97
C MET A 72 12.85 -5.93 -7.19
N LYS A 73 13.29 -6.44 -8.35
CA LYS A 73 13.19 -7.88 -8.67
C LYS A 73 14.05 -8.72 -7.73
N LEU A 74 15.31 -8.35 -7.53
CA LEU A 74 16.21 -9.04 -6.60
C LEU A 74 15.65 -9.06 -5.17
N ALA A 75 15.09 -7.94 -4.71
CA ALA A 75 14.49 -7.86 -3.39
C ALA A 75 13.23 -8.76 -3.27
N ALA A 76 12.34 -8.75 -4.29
CA ALA A 76 11.12 -9.55 -4.28
C ALA A 76 11.41 -11.06 -4.35
N GLU A 77 12.39 -11.46 -5.17
CA GLU A 77 12.87 -12.86 -5.23
C GLU A 77 13.43 -13.30 -3.87
N ALA A 78 14.29 -12.48 -3.26
CA ALA A 78 14.88 -12.76 -1.96
C ALA A 78 13.86 -12.77 -0.81
N ALA A 79 12.86 -11.88 -0.86
CA ALA A 79 11.75 -11.88 0.09
C ALA A 79 10.92 -13.18 -0.01
N ASN A 80 10.63 -13.64 -1.22
CA ASN A 80 9.93 -14.92 -1.44
C ASN A 80 10.74 -16.11 -0.90
N GLU A 81 12.04 -16.15 -1.17
CA GLU A 81 12.94 -17.20 -0.64
C GLU A 81 12.96 -17.24 0.90
N ALA A 82 12.91 -16.06 1.53
CA ALA A 82 12.94 -15.92 2.99
C ALA A 82 11.53 -15.97 3.64
N ALA A 83 10.46 -16.19 2.87
CA ALA A 83 9.07 -16.11 3.30
C ALA A 83 8.72 -14.75 3.96
N VAL A 84 9.37 -13.68 3.54
CA VAL A 84 9.06 -12.31 3.94
C VAL A 84 7.88 -11.79 3.10
N PRO A 85 6.78 -11.34 3.72
CA PRO A 85 5.64 -10.81 2.98
C PRO A 85 6.02 -9.51 2.26
N TRP A 86 5.44 -9.32 1.07
CA TRP A 86 5.69 -8.07 0.35
C TRP A 86 4.46 -7.49 -0.34
N VAL A 87 4.44 -6.16 -0.44
CA VAL A 87 3.36 -5.36 -1.02
C VAL A 87 3.83 -4.76 -2.33
N PHE A 88 3.03 -4.91 -3.38
CA PHE A 88 3.29 -4.34 -4.70
C PHE A 88 2.30 -3.23 -5.05
N ASP A 89 2.83 -2.09 -5.49
CA ASP A 89 2.08 -0.90 -5.95
C ASP A 89 2.47 -0.58 -7.42
N PRO A 90 1.64 -0.97 -8.40
CA PRO A 90 1.93 -0.86 -9.83
C PRO A 90 1.62 0.52 -10.41
N VAL A 91 1.98 1.57 -9.73
CA VAL A 91 1.65 2.97 -10.07
C VAL A 91 1.70 3.23 -11.57
N ALA A 92 0.56 3.58 -12.19
CA ALA A 92 0.42 3.96 -13.58
C ALA A 92 1.12 2.97 -14.56
N HIS A 93 1.04 1.68 -14.30
CA HIS A 93 1.75 0.64 -15.07
C HIS A 93 1.36 0.64 -16.56
N PHE A 94 0.15 1.07 -16.89
CA PHE A 94 -0.37 1.11 -18.26
C PHE A 94 0.14 2.33 -19.07
N ALA A 95 0.80 3.30 -18.43
CA ALA A 95 1.16 4.57 -19.07
C ALA A 95 2.23 4.43 -20.17
N THR A 96 3.11 3.44 -20.09
CA THR A 96 4.15 3.17 -21.09
C THR A 96 4.46 1.66 -21.18
N PRO A 97 4.95 1.16 -22.35
CA PRO A 97 5.37 -0.24 -22.47
C PRO A 97 6.42 -0.67 -21.45
N TYR A 98 7.35 0.20 -21.08
CA TYR A 98 8.37 -0.08 -20.08
C TYR A 98 7.77 -0.31 -18.69
N ARG A 99 6.80 0.51 -18.30
CA ARG A 99 6.08 0.35 -17.03
C ARG A 99 5.25 -0.93 -17.01
N ALA A 100 4.54 -1.20 -18.12
CA ALA A 100 3.73 -2.41 -18.25
C ALA A 100 4.59 -3.67 -18.12
N GLN A 101 5.74 -3.70 -18.78
CA GLN A 101 6.68 -4.82 -18.68
C GLN A 101 7.21 -5.00 -17.24
N ALA A 102 7.69 -3.93 -16.60
CA ALA A 102 8.18 -3.99 -15.23
C ALA A 102 7.10 -4.47 -14.25
N ALA A 103 5.87 -3.97 -14.39
CA ALA A 103 4.75 -4.40 -13.57
C ALA A 103 4.41 -5.88 -13.75
N GLN A 104 4.40 -6.38 -14.99
CA GLN A 104 4.16 -7.79 -15.28
C GLN A 104 5.25 -8.70 -14.70
N GLU A 105 6.53 -8.29 -14.84
CA GLU A 105 7.66 -9.04 -14.30
C GLU A 105 7.61 -9.12 -12.76
N LEU A 106 7.28 -8.01 -12.08
CA LEU A 106 7.13 -7.99 -10.62
C LEU A 106 5.89 -8.76 -10.17
N LEU A 107 4.75 -8.60 -10.83
CA LEU A 107 3.52 -9.32 -10.49
C LEU A 107 3.69 -10.85 -10.63
N ALA A 108 4.49 -11.31 -11.60
CA ALA A 108 4.81 -12.71 -11.78
C ALA A 108 5.60 -13.33 -10.60
N LEU A 109 6.16 -12.50 -9.71
CA LEU A 109 6.81 -12.94 -8.47
C LEU A 109 5.81 -13.15 -7.31
N ASN A 110 4.51 -13.03 -7.55
CA ASN A 110 3.43 -13.28 -6.61
C ASN A 110 3.54 -12.46 -5.31
N PRO A 111 3.27 -11.15 -5.35
CA PRO A 111 3.24 -10.31 -4.15
C PRO A 111 2.22 -10.84 -3.15
N THR A 112 2.52 -10.74 -1.86
CA THR A 112 1.57 -11.08 -0.79
C THR A 112 0.33 -10.19 -0.85
N ILE A 113 0.54 -8.89 -1.11
CA ILE A 113 -0.52 -7.90 -1.27
C ILE A 113 -0.24 -7.09 -2.56
N LEU A 114 -1.24 -6.97 -3.42
CA LEU A 114 -1.27 -6.10 -4.58
C LEU A 114 -2.19 -4.92 -4.28
N ARG A 115 -1.67 -3.68 -4.31
CA ARG A 115 -2.46 -2.47 -4.04
C ARG A 115 -2.40 -1.51 -5.22
N GLY A 116 -3.55 -1.07 -5.69
CA GLY A 116 -3.68 -0.05 -6.73
C GLY A 116 -5.00 0.71 -6.64
N ASN A 117 -5.21 1.70 -7.49
CA ASN A 117 -6.53 2.27 -7.73
C ASN A 117 -7.33 1.39 -8.71
N ALA A 118 -8.62 1.72 -8.94
CA ALA A 118 -9.49 0.94 -9.81
C ALA A 118 -8.89 0.74 -11.22
N SER A 119 -8.38 1.81 -11.84
CA SER A 119 -7.78 1.76 -13.18
C SER A 119 -6.53 0.87 -13.24
N GLU A 120 -5.68 0.92 -12.21
CA GLU A 120 -4.49 0.10 -12.11
C GLU A 120 -4.83 -1.39 -11.98
N ILE A 121 -5.79 -1.74 -11.13
CA ILE A 121 -6.21 -3.13 -10.94
C ILE A 121 -6.93 -3.68 -12.18
N MET A 122 -7.83 -2.90 -12.80
CA MET A 122 -8.48 -3.29 -14.06
C MET A 122 -7.46 -3.52 -15.18
N GLY A 123 -6.47 -2.65 -15.30
CA GLY A 123 -5.42 -2.77 -16.31
C GLY A 123 -4.58 -4.05 -16.16
N LEU A 124 -4.25 -4.46 -14.91
CA LEU A 124 -3.56 -5.72 -14.63
C LEU A 124 -4.46 -6.95 -14.89
N GLY A 125 -5.76 -6.83 -14.70
CA GLY A 125 -6.74 -7.88 -14.99
C GLY A 125 -6.99 -8.11 -16.50
N GLY A 126 -6.35 -7.36 -17.38
CA GLY A 126 -6.53 -7.44 -18.83
C GLY A 126 -7.81 -6.76 -19.33
N GLN A 127 -8.50 -6.00 -18.50
CA GLN A 127 -9.59 -5.12 -18.91
C GLN A 127 -8.98 -3.77 -19.32
N ALA A 128 -9.23 -3.35 -20.55
CA ALA A 128 -8.74 -2.06 -21.04
C ALA A 128 -9.40 -0.94 -20.22
N SER A 129 -8.61 -0.24 -19.42
CA SER A 129 -9.04 1.00 -18.80
C SER A 129 -8.96 2.14 -19.82
N GLU A 130 -9.99 2.95 -19.94
CA GLU A 130 -9.97 4.19 -20.73
C GLU A 130 -9.23 5.31 -19.98
N ALA A 131 -8.68 5.05 -18.81
CA ALA A 131 -8.04 6.02 -17.96
C ALA A 131 -6.79 6.62 -18.62
N LYS A 132 -6.83 7.92 -18.82
CA LYS A 132 -5.70 8.72 -19.31
C LYS A 132 -5.01 9.40 -18.10
N GLY A 133 -4.22 8.66 -17.36
CA GLY A 133 -3.47 9.26 -16.25
C GLY A 133 -3.49 8.44 -14.98
N VAL A 134 -3.03 9.04 -13.87
CA VAL A 134 -2.89 8.40 -12.55
C VAL A 134 -4.21 8.46 -11.75
N ASP A 135 -5.13 9.34 -12.13
CA ASP A 135 -6.41 9.51 -11.44
C ASP A 135 -7.35 8.34 -11.75
N ALA A 136 -7.90 7.74 -10.72
CA ALA A 136 -8.87 6.66 -10.85
C ALA A 136 -10.17 7.22 -11.44
N THR A 137 -10.44 6.89 -12.71
CA THR A 137 -11.67 7.29 -13.41
C THR A 137 -12.75 6.22 -13.33
N ASP A 138 -12.36 4.99 -13.02
CA ASP A 138 -13.26 3.85 -12.93
C ASP A 138 -13.75 3.66 -11.48
N PRO A 139 -15.04 3.42 -11.26
CA PRO A 139 -15.56 3.09 -9.94
C PRO A 139 -14.90 1.84 -9.35
N VAL A 140 -14.73 1.79 -8.03
CA VAL A 140 -14.19 0.61 -7.33
C VAL A 140 -15.00 -0.64 -7.66
N GLU A 141 -16.32 -0.52 -7.73
CA GLU A 141 -17.24 -1.63 -8.03
C GLU A 141 -16.98 -2.26 -9.40
N ALA A 142 -16.59 -1.46 -10.41
CA ALA A 142 -16.25 -1.97 -11.74
C ALA A 142 -14.95 -2.80 -11.74
N ALA A 143 -14.06 -2.54 -10.81
CA ALA A 143 -12.77 -3.23 -10.69
C ALA A 143 -12.82 -4.49 -9.79
N GLU A 144 -13.88 -4.68 -8.99
CA GLU A 144 -13.97 -5.76 -8.00
C GLU A 144 -13.82 -7.16 -8.62
N ALA A 145 -14.50 -7.42 -9.75
CA ALA A 145 -14.37 -8.71 -10.44
C ALA A 145 -12.94 -8.97 -10.90
N GLY A 146 -12.25 -7.94 -11.39
CA GLY A 146 -10.84 -8.01 -11.76
C GLY A 146 -9.94 -8.29 -10.56
N ALA A 147 -10.20 -7.64 -9.43
CA ALA A 147 -9.46 -7.87 -8.18
C ALA A 147 -9.62 -9.32 -7.68
N MET A 148 -10.83 -9.86 -7.68
CA MET A 148 -11.08 -11.25 -7.28
C MET A 148 -10.37 -12.27 -8.19
N MET A 149 -10.33 -12.00 -9.50
CA MET A 149 -9.58 -12.84 -10.45
C MET A 149 -8.08 -12.78 -10.20
N LEU A 150 -7.52 -11.57 -10.00
CA LEU A 150 -6.09 -11.38 -9.70
C LEU A 150 -5.71 -12.06 -8.38
N ALA A 151 -6.53 -11.92 -7.34
CA ALA A 151 -6.32 -12.55 -6.05
C ALA A 151 -6.21 -14.08 -6.19
N LYS A 152 -7.14 -14.72 -6.90
CA LYS A 152 -7.12 -16.15 -7.15
C LYS A 152 -5.93 -16.59 -8.02
N LYS A 153 -5.60 -15.80 -9.04
CA LYS A 153 -4.53 -16.12 -9.99
C LYS A 153 -3.15 -16.10 -9.36
N TYR A 154 -2.88 -15.12 -8.51
CA TYR A 154 -1.55 -14.90 -7.91
C TYR A 154 -1.44 -15.33 -6.45
N GLY A 155 -2.55 -15.74 -5.83
CA GLY A 155 -2.59 -16.06 -4.39
C GLY A 155 -2.35 -14.83 -3.50
N SER A 156 -2.67 -13.65 -4.03
CA SER A 156 -2.43 -12.37 -3.37
C SER A 156 -3.70 -11.84 -2.71
N VAL A 157 -3.55 -11.02 -1.67
CA VAL A 157 -4.62 -10.10 -1.28
C VAL A 157 -4.57 -8.91 -2.25
N VAL A 158 -5.71 -8.55 -2.84
CA VAL A 158 -5.82 -7.42 -3.76
C VAL A 158 -6.58 -6.28 -3.09
N VAL A 159 -6.01 -5.09 -3.16
CA VAL A 159 -6.56 -3.85 -2.58
C VAL A 159 -6.84 -2.86 -3.69
N ILE A 160 -8.09 -2.39 -3.78
CA ILE A 160 -8.47 -1.26 -4.62
C ILE A 160 -8.72 -0.06 -3.72
N THR A 161 -7.98 1.03 -3.94
CA THR A 161 -8.21 2.27 -3.21
C THR A 161 -9.13 3.21 -3.97
N GLY A 162 -10.06 3.85 -3.24
CA GLY A 162 -11.07 4.78 -3.76
C GLY A 162 -11.79 5.51 -2.65
N GLU A 163 -12.99 6.01 -2.91
CA GLU A 163 -13.87 6.61 -1.89
C GLU A 163 -14.23 5.59 -0.80
N THR A 164 -14.51 4.36 -1.22
CA THR A 164 -14.59 3.19 -0.35
C THR A 164 -13.57 2.18 -0.86
N ASP A 165 -12.60 1.83 -0.04
CA ASP A 165 -11.59 0.87 -0.41
C ASP A 165 -12.16 -0.55 -0.39
N PHE A 166 -11.64 -1.39 -1.29
CA PHE A 166 -12.03 -2.80 -1.42
C PHE A 166 -10.81 -3.70 -1.22
N VAL A 167 -10.96 -4.74 -0.40
CA VAL A 167 -9.90 -5.72 -0.10
C VAL A 167 -10.45 -7.12 -0.29
N THR A 168 -9.72 -7.97 -1.03
CA THR A 168 -10.13 -9.36 -1.25
C THR A 168 -8.94 -10.32 -1.35
N ASP A 169 -9.12 -11.55 -0.86
CA ASP A 169 -8.24 -12.70 -1.12
C ASP A 169 -8.82 -13.63 -2.21
N GLY A 170 -9.87 -13.17 -2.91
CA GLY A 170 -10.60 -13.95 -3.92
C GLY A 170 -11.74 -14.78 -3.35
N SER A 171 -11.93 -14.83 -2.03
CA SER A 171 -13.04 -15.53 -1.34
C SER A 171 -13.73 -14.62 -0.32
N ARG A 172 -12.97 -13.89 0.48
CA ARG A 172 -13.46 -12.92 1.46
C ARG A 172 -13.35 -11.51 0.91
N VAL A 173 -14.21 -10.63 1.38
CA VAL A 173 -14.20 -9.21 1.04
C VAL A 173 -14.22 -8.37 2.31
N ALA A 174 -13.43 -7.30 2.32
CA ALA A 174 -13.58 -6.21 3.28
C ALA A 174 -13.72 -4.89 2.54
N ARG A 175 -14.55 -4.00 3.08
CA ARG A 175 -14.66 -2.61 2.62
C ARG A 175 -14.23 -1.67 3.73
N VAL A 176 -13.46 -0.65 3.37
CA VAL A 176 -12.99 0.35 4.32
C VAL A 176 -13.46 1.73 3.86
N SER A 177 -14.12 2.45 4.76
CA SER A 177 -14.67 3.78 4.48
C SER A 177 -14.05 4.85 5.36
N GLY A 178 -14.03 6.09 4.87
CA GLY A 178 -13.50 7.25 5.56
C GLY A 178 -12.40 7.94 4.77
N GLY A 179 -11.58 8.72 5.46
CA GLY A 179 -10.59 9.56 4.81
C GLY A 179 -11.06 11.01 4.70
N SER A 180 -10.46 11.76 3.79
CA SER A 180 -10.73 13.18 3.56
C SER A 180 -10.55 13.52 2.09
N GLU A 181 -11.35 14.45 1.58
CA GLU A 181 -11.23 14.98 0.23
C GLU A 181 -9.90 15.73 -0.02
N ILE A 182 -9.18 16.07 1.04
CA ILE A 182 -7.85 16.71 0.96
C ILE A 182 -6.75 15.68 0.66
N MET A 183 -6.94 14.40 1.02
CA MET A 183 -5.91 13.37 0.84
C MET A 183 -5.38 13.26 -0.60
N PRO A 184 -6.20 13.29 -1.65
CA PRO A 184 -5.72 13.26 -3.04
C PRO A 184 -4.88 14.48 -3.44
N MET A 185 -4.98 15.59 -2.71
CA MET A 185 -4.20 16.82 -2.97
C MET A 185 -2.78 16.74 -2.37
N ILE A 186 -2.46 15.69 -1.62
CA ILE A 186 -1.14 15.46 -1.05
C ILE A 186 -0.40 14.42 -1.91
N THR A 187 0.66 14.87 -2.57
CA THR A 187 1.42 13.98 -3.45
C THR A 187 2.00 12.79 -2.69
N ALA A 188 2.00 11.63 -3.34
CA ALA A 188 2.56 10.38 -2.83
C ALA A 188 1.92 9.84 -1.54
N LEU A 189 0.77 10.38 -1.09
CA LEU A 189 0.09 9.87 0.08
C LEU A 189 -0.37 8.40 -0.15
N GLY A 190 -0.88 8.06 -1.34
CA GLY A 190 -1.19 6.68 -1.71
C GLY A 190 0.04 5.76 -1.66
N CYS A 191 1.20 6.22 -2.17
CA CYS A 191 2.44 5.45 -2.10
C CYS A 191 2.90 5.21 -0.65
N SER A 192 2.65 6.16 0.25
CA SER A 192 2.97 6.01 1.68
C SER A 192 2.07 4.98 2.37
N LEU A 193 0.81 4.86 1.95
CA LEU A 193 -0.10 3.80 2.41
C LEU A 193 0.46 2.41 2.07
N THR A 194 1.07 2.23 0.90
CA THR A 194 1.73 0.97 0.52
C THR A 194 2.82 0.59 1.51
N CYS A 195 3.65 1.56 1.94
CA CYS A 195 4.69 1.32 2.94
C CYS A 195 4.09 1.01 4.34
N LEU A 196 3.03 1.70 4.74
CA LEU A 196 2.29 1.41 5.97
C LEU A 196 1.69 0.00 5.94
N MET A 197 1.13 -0.41 4.80
CA MET A 197 0.58 -1.75 4.61
C MET A 197 1.65 -2.84 4.77
N GLY A 198 2.89 -2.57 4.33
CA GLY A 198 4.06 -3.40 4.62
C GLY A 198 4.30 -3.56 6.12
N GLY A 199 4.20 -2.49 6.90
CA GLY A 199 4.34 -2.55 8.36
C GLY A 199 3.34 -3.51 9.00
N PHE A 200 2.08 -3.48 8.59
CA PHE A 200 1.07 -4.42 9.08
C PHE A 200 1.26 -5.83 8.52
N ALA A 201 1.69 -5.99 7.28
CA ALA A 201 1.98 -7.30 6.69
C ALA A 201 3.09 -8.07 7.43
N ALA A 202 4.01 -7.34 8.08
CA ALA A 202 5.06 -7.92 8.91
C ALA A 202 4.52 -8.61 10.18
N ILE A 203 3.29 -8.29 10.62
CA ILE A 203 2.81 -8.69 11.96
C ILE A 203 1.41 -9.32 11.97
N ALA A 204 0.70 -9.32 10.85
CA ALA A 204 -0.69 -9.76 10.75
C ALA A 204 -0.92 -10.56 9.45
N PRO A 205 -1.97 -11.41 9.39
CA PRO A 205 -2.36 -12.05 8.15
C PRO A 205 -2.68 -11.01 7.05
N PRO A 206 -2.44 -11.30 5.76
CA PRO A 206 -2.48 -10.30 4.70
C PRO A 206 -3.80 -9.52 4.55
N MET A 207 -4.96 -10.18 4.69
CA MET A 207 -6.27 -9.52 4.62
C MET A 207 -6.46 -8.51 5.75
N GLU A 208 -6.17 -8.95 6.97
CA GLU A 208 -6.27 -8.15 8.19
C GLU A 208 -5.24 -7.01 8.18
N ALA A 209 -4.03 -7.28 7.67
CA ALA A 209 -2.98 -6.28 7.49
C ALA A 209 -3.42 -5.15 6.56
N ALA A 210 -3.92 -5.51 5.38
CA ALA A 210 -4.40 -4.55 4.39
C ALA A 210 -5.57 -3.72 4.94
N ALA A 211 -6.60 -4.37 5.50
CA ALA A 211 -7.77 -3.69 6.03
C ALA A 211 -7.43 -2.77 7.22
N THR A 212 -6.50 -3.20 8.11
CA THR A 212 -6.10 -2.38 9.25
C THR A 212 -5.27 -1.16 8.81
N ALA A 213 -4.37 -1.32 7.83
CA ALA A 213 -3.62 -0.21 7.26
C ALA A 213 -4.54 0.85 6.66
N LEU A 214 -5.53 0.44 5.86
CA LEU A 214 -6.54 1.31 5.28
C LEU A 214 -7.37 2.02 6.36
N ALA A 215 -7.84 1.29 7.37
CA ALA A 215 -8.66 1.85 8.44
C ALA A 215 -7.90 2.91 9.26
N LEU A 216 -6.62 2.65 9.60
CA LEU A 216 -5.77 3.63 10.29
C LEU A 216 -5.54 4.86 9.42
N PHE A 217 -5.29 4.66 8.14
CA PHE A 217 -5.04 5.74 7.18
C PHE A 217 -6.27 6.61 6.98
N ALA A 218 -7.44 6.00 6.83
CA ALA A 218 -8.73 6.69 6.71
C ALA A 218 -9.08 7.46 7.99
N GLU A 219 -8.89 6.86 9.18
CA GLU A 219 -9.15 7.53 10.46
C GLU A 219 -8.23 8.74 10.65
N ALA A 220 -6.95 8.59 10.34
CA ALA A 220 -5.99 9.70 10.39
C ALA A 220 -6.39 10.83 9.44
N GLY A 221 -6.89 10.51 8.24
CA GLY A 221 -7.42 11.49 7.29
C GLY A 221 -8.59 12.29 7.85
N VAL A 222 -9.56 11.59 8.45
CA VAL A 222 -10.73 12.25 9.09
C VAL A 222 -10.33 13.16 10.25
N GLN A 223 -9.34 12.75 11.05
CA GLN A 223 -8.87 13.56 12.18
C GLN A 223 -8.07 14.78 11.71
N ALA A 224 -7.21 14.60 10.70
CA ALA A 224 -6.41 15.68 10.12
C ALA A 224 -7.28 16.76 9.50
N GLU A 225 -8.33 16.39 8.78
CA GLU A 225 -9.25 17.33 8.13
C GLU A 225 -9.89 18.31 9.11
N LYS A 226 -10.22 17.86 10.33
CA LYS A 226 -10.81 18.72 11.37
C LYS A 226 -9.91 19.86 11.82
N GLN A 227 -8.60 19.74 11.61
CA GLN A 227 -7.59 20.70 12.06
C GLN A 227 -6.94 21.44 10.89
N ALA A 228 -6.98 20.85 9.68
CA ALA A 228 -6.37 21.42 8.50
C ALA A 228 -7.18 22.60 7.92
N THR A 229 -6.48 23.60 7.43
CA THR A 229 -7.07 24.71 6.66
C THR A 229 -6.85 24.57 5.15
N GLY A 230 -6.14 23.51 4.74
CA GLY A 230 -5.81 23.19 3.35
C GLY A 230 -4.70 22.14 3.26
N PRO A 231 -4.25 21.79 2.03
CA PRO A 231 -3.26 20.72 1.83
C PRO A 231 -1.94 20.96 2.59
N GLY A 232 -1.49 22.20 2.72
CA GLY A 232 -0.24 22.54 3.38
C GLY A 232 -0.22 22.23 4.87
N SER A 233 -1.35 22.41 5.57
CA SER A 233 -1.47 22.06 6.98
C SER A 233 -1.98 20.64 7.20
N PHE A 234 -2.62 20.03 6.20
CA PHE A 234 -3.16 18.67 6.31
C PHE A 234 -2.07 17.63 6.60
N GLN A 235 -0.96 17.66 5.86
CA GLN A 235 0.08 16.63 6.00
C GLN A 235 0.67 16.53 7.41
N PRO A 236 1.08 17.61 8.12
CA PRO A 236 1.52 17.48 9.51
C PRO A 236 0.41 16.99 10.44
N HIS A 237 -0.83 17.47 10.29
CA HIS A 237 -1.94 16.95 11.10
C HIS A 237 -2.25 15.49 10.82
N PHE A 238 -2.03 15.02 9.58
CA PHE A 238 -2.19 13.62 9.23
C PHE A 238 -1.13 12.73 9.92
N LEU A 239 0.12 13.16 9.97
CA LEU A 239 1.18 12.45 10.69
C LEU A 239 0.92 12.44 12.19
N ASP A 240 0.49 13.56 12.77
CA ASP A 240 0.08 13.64 14.17
C ASP A 240 -1.09 12.71 14.47
N ALA A 241 -2.09 12.64 13.58
CA ALA A 241 -3.24 11.76 13.72
C ALA A 241 -2.85 10.27 13.64
N LEU A 242 -1.94 9.90 12.73
CA LEU A 242 -1.39 8.53 12.68
C LEU A 242 -0.73 8.14 14.01
N HIS A 243 0.06 9.04 14.59
CA HIS A 243 0.74 8.82 15.85
C HIS A 243 -0.24 8.72 17.03
N ASN A 244 -1.22 9.63 17.09
CA ASN A 244 -2.14 9.77 18.21
C ASN A 244 -3.33 8.80 18.19
N THR A 245 -3.65 8.19 17.03
CA THR A 245 -4.75 7.20 16.94
C THR A 245 -4.42 5.99 17.81
N THR A 246 -5.21 5.77 18.87
CA THR A 246 -5.04 4.62 19.74
C THR A 246 -5.75 3.39 19.18
N PRO A 247 -5.39 2.16 19.64
CA PRO A 247 -6.13 0.94 19.30
C PRO A 247 -7.64 1.07 19.56
N GLU A 248 -8.03 1.67 20.69
CA GLU A 248 -9.42 1.87 21.08
C GLU A 248 -10.13 2.88 20.16
N THR A 249 -9.45 3.97 19.77
CA THR A 249 -10.00 4.95 18.82
C THR A 249 -10.23 4.30 17.46
N LEU A 250 -9.29 3.51 16.97
CA LEU A 250 -9.39 2.81 15.68
C LEU A 250 -10.54 1.78 15.71
N GLU A 251 -10.70 1.03 16.79
CA GLU A 251 -11.80 0.07 16.97
C GLU A 251 -13.15 0.77 16.97
N LYS A 252 -13.27 1.86 17.74
CA LYS A 252 -14.51 2.66 17.85
C LYS A 252 -14.89 3.33 16.54
N ALA A 253 -13.93 3.67 15.69
CA ALA A 253 -14.18 4.28 14.39
C ALA A 253 -14.96 3.36 13.44
N GLY A 254 -14.87 2.03 13.61
CA GLY A 254 -15.71 1.05 12.89
C GLY A 254 -15.57 1.11 11.37
N ARG A 255 -14.37 1.40 10.86
CA ARG A 255 -14.13 1.69 9.44
C ARG A 255 -14.27 0.49 8.51
N ILE A 256 -14.16 -0.74 9.03
CA ILE A 256 -14.13 -1.97 8.22
C ILE A 256 -15.47 -2.69 8.30
N THR A 257 -16.00 -3.07 7.13
CA THR A 257 -17.13 -3.99 6.98
C THR A 257 -16.65 -5.25 6.28
N TRP A 258 -16.82 -6.42 6.90
CA TRP A 258 -16.49 -7.73 6.36
C TRP A 258 -17.72 -8.37 5.68
N GLN A 259 -17.48 -9.05 4.54
CA GLN A 259 -18.48 -9.77 3.75
C GLN A 259 -18.04 -11.21 3.44
#